data_f354829acc216ebfa71108d510e15ac9
#
_entry.id   f354829acc216ebfa71108d510e15ac9
#
_cell.length_a   1.000
_cell.length_b   1.000
_cell.length_c   1.000
_cell.angle_alpha   90.00
_cell.angle_beta   90.00
_cell.angle_gamma   90.00
#
_symmetry.space_group_name_H-M   'P 1'
#
loop_
_entity.id
_entity.type
_entity.pdbx_description
1 polymer ?
#
loop_
_entity_poly.entity_id
_entity_poly.type
_entity_poly.pdbx_seq_one_letter_code
_entity_poly.pdbx_strand_id
1 'polypeptide(L)'
;HHVMARTIKDIFCRYKTMKGYQVKRKAGWDTHGLPVELSVEKALGITKEDIGKKISVADYNAACRKDVMKYTKEWEDLTHQMGYWVDMKHPYITYDNRYIETLWWLLKQLYKKGLLYKGYTIQPYSPAAGTGLSSHELNQPGCYRDVKDTTVVAQFKMKNPKPEMTEWGTPYFIAWTTTPWTLPSNTALCVGPKIDYVAVQSYNAYTGEPITVVLAKALLNALFNPKAADLKLEDYKAGDKLVPFKVIAEYKGTDLIGMEYEQLIPWVKPVEVSEDGDWKASNKAFRVIPGDYVTTEDGTGIVHIAPTFGADDANVARAAGIPSLFMINKRGETRPMVDLTGKFYLLNELDENFVKECVDVEKYKEYQGAWVKNAYNPVFMIDGKYDEKAAQAAESLDIVLAMMMKANNQAFKIEKHVHNYPHCWRTDKPVLYYPLDSWFIRSTACKERMMELNKTINWKPESTGCLLYTSPSPRDC
;
A
#
# COMPACT_ATOMS: atom_id res chain seq x y z
N HIS A 1 29.03 11.95 5.64
CA HIS A 1 28.07 12.99 6.03
C HIS A 1 27.98 13.20 7.53
N HIS A 2 28.07 12.15 8.35
CA HIS A 2 28.01 12.27 9.84
C HIS A 2 29.10 13.18 10.41
N VAL A 3 30.35 13.03 9.96
CA VAL A 3 31.48 13.85 10.41
C VAL A 3 31.23 15.33 10.12
N MET A 4 30.80 15.66 8.89
CA MET A 4 30.53 17.04 8.48
C MET A 4 29.40 17.67 9.31
N ALA A 5 28.29 16.98 9.49
CA ALA A 5 27.16 17.48 10.29
C ALA A 5 27.57 17.74 11.74
N ARG A 6 28.38 16.86 12.32
CA ARG A 6 28.90 17.00 13.70
C ARG A 6 29.87 18.19 13.81
N THR A 7 30.77 18.35 12.82
CA THR A 7 31.70 19.48 12.78
C THR A 7 30.99 20.83 12.73
N ILE A 8 29.96 20.93 11.86
CA ILE A 8 29.17 22.17 11.74
C ILE A 8 28.48 22.49 13.07
N LYS A 9 27.83 21.50 13.70
CA LYS A 9 27.21 21.69 15.03
C LYS A 9 28.23 22.16 16.08
N ASP A 10 29.42 21.57 16.11
CA ASP A 10 30.45 21.88 17.05
C ASP A 10 30.96 23.32 16.90
N ILE A 11 31.15 23.79 15.66
CA ILE A 11 31.56 25.19 15.38
C ILE A 11 30.59 26.18 16.02
N PHE A 12 29.29 25.99 15.82
CA PHE A 12 28.28 26.88 16.42
C PHE A 12 28.28 26.83 17.94
N CYS A 13 28.41 25.63 18.52
CA CYS A 13 28.46 25.44 19.95
C CYS A 13 29.71 26.12 20.56
N ARG A 14 30.88 25.92 19.97
CA ARG A 14 32.14 26.55 20.37
C ARG A 14 32.02 28.07 20.28
N TYR A 15 31.58 28.61 19.16
CA TYR A 15 31.40 30.03 18.97
C TYR A 15 30.52 30.65 20.05
N LYS A 16 29.37 30.04 20.35
CA LYS A 16 28.46 30.53 21.41
C LYS A 16 29.11 30.45 22.80
N THR A 17 29.82 29.36 23.08
CA THR A 17 30.55 29.22 24.37
C THR A 17 31.61 30.33 24.52
N MET A 18 32.40 30.60 23.48
CA MET A 18 33.41 31.69 23.50
C MET A 18 32.77 33.07 23.59
N LYS A 19 31.51 33.23 23.20
CA LYS A 19 30.74 34.50 23.39
C LYS A 19 30.12 34.62 24.77
N GLY A 20 30.43 33.71 25.72
CA GLY A 20 29.93 33.74 27.08
C GLY A 20 28.59 33.08 27.36
N TYR A 21 28.03 32.36 26.36
CA TYR A 21 26.79 31.61 26.56
C TYR A 21 27.07 30.24 27.17
N GLN A 22 26.19 29.81 28.08
CA GLN A 22 26.19 28.42 28.54
C GLN A 22 25.59 27.52 27.46
N VAL A 23 26.38 26.66 26.84
CA VAL A 23 25.93 25.68 25.82
C VAL A 23 26.04 24.28 26.39
N LYS A 24 24.90 23.70 26.79
CA LYS A 24 24.84 22.32 27.28
C LYS A 24 24.89 21.38 26.08
N ARG A 25 25.91 20.49 26.03
CA ARG A 25 26.14 19.52 24.98
C ARG A 25 26.25 18.14 25.58
N LYS A 26 25.36 17.26 25.23
CA LYS A 26 25.26 15.90 25.75
C LYS A 26 25.30 14.89 24.61
N ALA A 27 26.14 13.86 24.75
CA ALA A 27 26.09 12.71 23.83
C ALA A 27 24.80 11.91 24.01
N GLY A 28 24.43 11.15 23.00
CA GLY A 28 23.24 10.30 23.06
C GLY A 28 23.35 9.13 22.11
N TRP A 29 22.76 8.03 22.54
CA TRP A 29 22.69 6.78 21.78
C TRP A 29 21.24 6.46 21.44
N ASP A 30 20.92 6.45 20.14
CA ASP A 30 19.68 5.92 19.61
C ASP A 30 19.80 4.41 19.49
N THR A 31 19.00 3.69 20.26
CA THR A 31 19.17 2.26 20.50
C THR A 31 18.00 1.41 20.01
N HIS A 32 17.08 1.99 19.26
CA HIS A 32 15.88 1.32 18.73
C HIS A 32 15.90 1.30 17.20
N GLY A 33 15.08 0.41 16.65
CA GLY A 33 14.73 0.40 15.25
C GLY A 33 15.17 -0.81 14.48
N LEU A 34 14.67 -0.89 13.27
CA LEU A 34 14.80 -2.01 12.34
C LEU A 34 16.25 -2.48 12.09
N PRO A 35 17.28 -1.60 12.02
CA PRO A 35 18.65 -2.07 11.82
C PRO A 35 19.15 -3.03 12.89
N VAL A 36 18.83 -2.75 14.14
CA VAL A 36 19.23 -3.60 15.28
C VAL A 36 18.46 -4.90 15.25
N GLU A 37 17.15 -4.83 15.04
CA GLU A 37 16.28 -6.00 14.96
C GLU A 37 16.75 -6.97 13.87
N LEU A 38 16.94 -6.50 12.64
CA LEU A 38 17.41 -7.34 11.52
C LEU A 38 18.81 -7.92 11.75
N SER A 39 19.72 -7.16 12.41
CA SER A 39 21.05 -7.66 12.76
C SER A 39 20.96 -8.85 13.73
N VAL A 40 20.12 -8.72 14.76
CA VAL A 40 19.92 -9.75 15.79
C VAL A 40 19.19 -10.96 15.22
N GLU A 41 18.11 -10.76 14.45
CA GLU A 41 17.37 -11.83 13.78
C GLU A 41 18.31 -12.68 12.90
N LYS A 42 19.13 -12.01 12.11
CA LYS A 42 20.15 -12.67 11.26
C LYS A 42 21.18 -13.43 12.09
N ALA A 43 21.68 -12.83 13.17
CA ALA A 43 22.69 -13.46 14.04
C ALA A 43 22.15 -14.69 14.78
N LEU A 44 20.87 -14.67 15.14
CA LEU A 44 20.18 -15.76 15.83
C LEU A 44 19.56 -16.80 14.89
N GLY A 45 19.51 -16.51 13.58
CA GLY A 45 18.87 -17.38 12.58
C GLY A 45 17.35 -17.50 12.78
N ILE A 46 16.69 -16.43 13.22
CA ILE A 46 15.25 -16.38 13.51
C ILE A 46 14.56 -15.32 12.64
N THR A 47 13.24 -15.38 12.64
CA THR A 47 12.34 -14.35 12.07
C THR A 47 11.54 -13.69 13.18
N LYS A 48 10.85 -12.58 12.89
CA LYS A 48 9.93 -11.92 13.84
C LYS A 48 8.84 -12.87 14.37
N GLU A 49 8.40 -13.81 13.55
CA GLU A 49 7.40 -14.81 13.92
C GLU A 49 7.87 -15.77 15.03
N ASP A 50 9.17 -15.91 15.21
CA ASP A 50 9.78 -16.79 16.21
C ASP A 50 9.88 -16.14 17.58
N ILE A 51 9.74 -14.80 17.66
CA ILE A 51 9.81 -14.05 18.93
C ILE A 51 8.56 -14.36 19.77
N GLY A 52 8.81 -14.78 21.02
CA GLY A 52 7.75 -15.26 21.91
C GLY A 52 7.35 -16.74 21.70
N LYS A 53 7.94 -17.42 20.69
CA LYS A 53 7.72 -18.83 20.39
C LYS A 53 9.00 -19.67 20.54
N LYS A 54 10.03 -19.39 19.72
CA LYS A 54 11.34 -20.07 19.76
C LYS A 54 12.32 -19.38 20.71
N ILE A 55 12.20 -18.08 20.87
CA ILE A 55 13.00 -17.27 21.79
C ILE A 55 12.06 -16.41 22.63
N SER A 56 12.37 -16.25 23.92
CA SER A 56 11.58 -15.34 24.75
C SER A 56 11.78 -13.87 24.34
N VAL A 57 10.76 -13.03 24.56
CA VAL A 57 10.87 -11.58 24.32
C VAL A 57 12.02 -10.97 25.16
N ALA A 58 12.23 -11.48 26.39
CA ALA A 58 13.30 -11.01 27.26
C ALA A 58 14.68 -11.29 26.71
N ASP A 59 14.92 -12.53 26.21
CA ASP A 59 16.20 -12.93 25.63
C ASP A 59 16.47 -12.21 24.29
N TYR A 60 15.42 -12.02 23.48
CA TYR A 60 15.53 -11.23 22.25
C TYR A 60 15.91 -9.77 22.55
N ASN A 61 15.24 -9.14 23.52
CA ASN A 61 15.57 -7.77 23.95
C ASN A 61 16.97 -7.66 24.54
N ALA A 62 17.44 -8.68 25.27
CA ALA A 62 18.81 -8.72 25.80
C ALA A 62 19.84 -8.79 24.66
N ALA A 63 19.57 -9.60 23.63
CA ALA A 63 20.42 -9.68 22.44
C ALA A 63 20.45 -8.33 21.69
N CYS A 64 19.32 -7.64 21.50
CA CYS A 64 19.24 -6.32 20.89
C CYS A 64 20.05 -5.28 21.68
N ARG A 65 19.91 -5.23 23.02
CA ARG A 65 20.67 -4.34 23.89
C ARG A 65 22.18 -4.55 23.78
N LYS A 66 22.61 -5.79 23.60
CA LYS A 66 24.03 -6.13 23.41
C LYS A 66 24.54 -5.69 22.03
N ASP A 67 23.76 -5.97 20.96
CA ASP A 67 24.20 -5.67 19.60
C ASP A 67 24.25 -4.16 19.33
N VAL A 68 23.26 -3.38 19.79
CA VAL A 68 23.16 -1.94 19.52
C VAL A 68 24.33 -1.14 20.11
N MET A 69 24.95 -1.62 21.19
CA MET A 69 26.07 -0.94 21.86
C MET A 69 27.44 -1.39 21.32
N LYS A 70 27.47 -2.27 20.33
CA LYS A 70 28.69 -2.92 19.80
C LYS A 70 29.76 -1.93 19.32
N TYR A 71 29.36 -0.83 18.70
CA TYR A 71 30.27 0.15 18.08
C TYR A 71 30.40 1.46 18.87
N THR A 72 30.02 1.48 20.13
CA THR A 72 30.09 2.71 20.95
C THR A 72 31.50 3.21 21.13
N LYS A 73 32.48 2.29 21.31
CA LYS A 73 33.87 2.64 21.48
C LYS A 73 34.45 3.34 20.23
N GLU A 74 34.18 2.81 19.05
CA GLU A 74 34.64 3.38 17.78
C GLU A 74 34.04 4.79 17.57
N TRP A 75 32.78 5.00 17.96
CA TRP A 75 32.16 6.33 17.92
C TRP A 75 32.76 7.30 18.93
N GLU A 76 33.12 6.84 20.11
CA GLU A 76 33.82 7.63 21.14
C GLU A 76 35.21 8.01 20.63
N ASP A 77 35.99 7.09 20.16
CA ASP A 77 37.31 7.31 19.59
C ASP A 77 37.26 8.32 18.41
N LEU A 78 36.32 8.17 17.50
CA LEU A 78 36.10 9.13 16.41
C LEU A 78 35.70 10.52 16.95
N THR A 79 34.87 10.59 17.97
CA THR A 79 34.47 11.86 18.60
C THR A 79 35.67 12.58 19.22
N HIS A 80 36.57 11.86 19.85
CA HIS A 80 37.83 12.40 20.39
C HIS A 80 38.77 12.86 19.27
N GLN A 81 38.94 12.05 18.21
CA GLN A 81 39.76 12.42 17.04
C GLN A 81 39.28 13.69 16.36
N MET A 82 37.96 13.88 16.25
CA MET A 82 37.37 15.12 15.72
C MET A 82 37.59 16.32 16.66
N GLY A 83 37.96 16.12 17.90
CA GLY A 83 37.98 17.15 18.92
C GLY A 83 36.58 17.72 19.19
N TYR A 84 35.52 16.96 19.04
CA TYR A 84 34.15 17.40 19.23
C TYR A 84 33.83 17.67 20.70
N TRP A 85 33.40 18.89 21.02
CA TRP A 85 33.09 19.29 22.40
C TRP A 85 31.72 18.80 22.83
N VAL A 86 31.64 17.63 23.38
CA VAL A 86 30.40 17.01 23.86
C VAL A 86 30.66 16.23 25.15
N ASP A 87 29.72 16.24 26.08
CA ASP A 87 29.76 15.43 27.29
C ASP A 87 29.48 13.96 26.95
N MET A 88 30.54 13.17 26.91
CA MET A 88 30.48 11.72 26.65
C MET A 88 30.34 10.90 27.95
N LYS A 89 30.55 11.53 29.13
CA LYS A 89 30.50 10.83 30.42
C LYS A 89 29.06 10.59 30.89
N HIS A 90 28.14 11.43 30.46
CA HIS A 90 26.74 11.39 30.90
C HIS A 90 25.80 11.37 29.68
N PRO A 91 25.96 10.40 28.77
CA PRO A 91 25.11 10.32 27.58
C PRO A 91 23.67 9.97 28.00
N TYR A 92 22.69 10.33 27.17
CA TYR A 92 21.39 9.68 27.25
C TYR A 92 21.39 8.44 26.37
N ILE A 93 20.64 7.42 26.79
CA ILE A 93 20.48 6.17 26.03
C ILE A 93 18.97 5.94 25.92
N THR A 94 18.45 5.78 24.71
CA THR A 94 17.00 5.76 24.50
C THR A 94 16.31 4.54 25.09
N TYR A 95 17.03 3.44 25.39
CA TYR A 95 16.48 2.32 26.15
C TYR A 95 16.58 2.45 27.69
N ASP A 96 17.20 3.54 28.23
CA ASP A 96 17.24 3.78 29.67
C ASP A 96 15.82 4.07 30.19
N ASN A 97 15.44 3.48 31.31
CA ASN A 97 14.11 3.60 31.87
C ASN A 97 13.71 5.07 32.10
N ARG A 98 14.64 5.92 32.59
CA ARG A 98 14.37 7.34 32.80
C ARG A 98 14.04 8.09 31.53
N TYR A 99 14.68 7.70 30.40
CA TYR A 99 14.34 8.25 29.10
C TYR A 99 12.94 7.79 28.66
N ILE A 100 12.66 6.49 28.79
CA ILE A 100 11.38 5.88 28.44
C ILE A 100 10.24 6.47 29.28
N GLU A 101 10.43 6.61 30.59
CA GLU A 101 9.44 7.22 31.50
C GLU A 101 9.12 8.67 31.13
N THR A 102 10.13 9.47 30.75
CA THR A 102 9.95 10.84 30.30
C THR A 102 9.14 10.86 28.98
N LEU A 103 9.46 9.98 28.03
CA LEU A 103 8.72 9.86 26.77
C LEU A 103 7.26 9.46 27.02
N TRP A 104 7.02 8.49 27.87
CA TRP A 104 5.67 8.07 28.23
C TRP A 104 4.88 9.16 28.95
N TRP A 105 5.53 9.95 29.78
CA TRP A 105 4.90 11.13 30.38
C TRP A 105 4.45 12.14 29.32
N LEU A 106 5.28 12.42 28.31
CA LEU A 106 4.92 13.28 27.18
C LEU A 106 3.74 12.72 26.37
N LEU A 107 3.78 11.44 26.02
CA LEU A 107 2.67 10.77 25.33
C LEU A 107 1.38 10.82 26.15
N LYS A 108 1.47 10.66 27.48
CA LYS A 108 0.32 10.79 28.38
C LYS A 108 -0.26 12.23 28.37
N GLN A 109 0.58 13.26 28.23
CA GLN A 109 0.07 14.65 28.09
C GLN A 109 -0.69 14.82 26.76
N LEU A 110 -0.18 14.23 25.65
CA LEU A 110 -0.86 14.26 24.36
C LEU A 110 -2.19 13.50 24.42
N TYR A 111 -2.23 12.33 25.06
CA TYR A 111 -3.45 11.55 25.27
C TYR A 111 -4.49 12.36 26.08
N LYS A 112 -4.11 12.97 27.19
CA LYS A 112 -5.02 13.81 27.99
C LYS A 112 -5.58 15.01 27.22
N LYS A 113 -4.86 15.50 26.21
CA LYS A 113 -5.33 16.58 25.32
C LYS A 113 -6.19 16.07 24.15
N GLY A 114 -6.47 14.77 24.08
CA GLY A 114 -7.23 14.15 22.97
C GLY A 114 -6.47 14.16 21.63
N LEU A 115 -5.15 14.36 21.65
CA LEU A 115 -4.31 14.41 20.46
C LEU A 115 -3.72 13.04 20.11
N LEU A 116 -3.51 12.16 21.07
CA LEU A 116 -3.04 10.78 20.86
C LEU A 116 -4.23 9.84 20.80
N TYR A 117 -4.35 9.07 19.72
CA TYR A 117 -5.44 8.13 19.50
C TYR A 117 -4.98 6.87 18.77
N LYS A 118 -5.70 5.77 18.96
CA LYS A 118 -5.49 4.53 18.20
C LYS A 118 -6.31 4.56 16.91
N GLY A 119 -5.75 4.06 15.84
CA GLY A 119 -6.42 3.95 14.55
C GLY A 119 -5.60 3.12 13.57
N TYR A 120 -6.03 3.08 12.32
CA TYR A 120 -5.25 2.46 11.24
C TYR A 120 -5.17 3.39 10.03
N THR A 121 -4.16 3.20 9.22
CA THR A 121 -4.05 3.80 7.89
C THR A 121 -3.41 2.81 6.94
N ILE A 122 -3.73 2.96 5.65
CA ILE A 122 -3.03 2.22 4.60
C ILE A 122 -1.67 2.85 4.45
N GLN A 123 -0.63 2.08 4.68
CA GLN A 123 0.75 2.56 4.62
C GLN A 123 1.65 1.51 3.97
N PRO A 124 2.80 1.93 3.42
CA PRO A 124 3.78 1.00 2.89
C PRO A 124 4.23 0.03 3.98
N TYR A 125 4.23 -1.25 3.66
CA TYR A 125 4.60 -2.34 4.56
C TYR A 125 5.54 -3.31 3.85
N SER A 126 6.62 -3.69 4.50
CA SER A 126 7.55 -4.71 4.01
C SER A 126 7.28 -6.05 4.68
N PRO A 127 6.69 -7.04 3.99
CA PRO A 127 6.53 -8.39 4.56
C PRO A 127 7.86 -9.01 4.97
N ALA A 128 8.91 -8.80 4.18
CA ALA A 128 10.24 -9.35 4.44
C ALA A 128 10.94 -8.73 5.66
N ALA A 129 10.64 -7.46 6.00
CA ALA A 129 11.15 -6.79 7.20
C ALA A 129 10.15 -6.87 8.37
N GLY A 130 8.90 -7.27 8.12
CA GLY A 130 7.83 -7.36 9.11
C GLY A 130 7.45 -6.00 9.72
N THR A 131 7.58 -4.90 8.97
CA THR A 131 7.33 -3.54 9.49
C THR A 131 6.79 -2.59 8.42
N GLY A 132 6.05 -1.56 8.88
CA GLY A 132 5.68 -0.41 8.05
C GLY A 132 6.90 0.43 7.69
N LEU A 133 6.83 1.11 6.56
CA LEU A 133 7.85 2.03 6.07
C LEU A 133 7.27 3.44 6.01
N SER A 134 8.08 4.43 6.35
CA SER A 134 7.72 5.84 6.16
C SER A 134 7.86 6.26 4.70
N SER A 135 7.18 7.35 4.31
CA SER A 135 7.36 7.98 2.99
C SER A 135 8.82 8.34 2.74
N HIS A 136 9.53 8.78 3.79
CA HIS A 136 10.95 9.11 3.70
C HIS A 136 11.83 7.89 3.36
N GLU A 137 11.51 6.72 3.88
CA GLU A 137 12.22 5.48 3.56
C GLU A 137 11.96 5.03 2.12
N LEU A 138 10.76 5.27 1.59
CA LEU A 138 10.47 5.01 0.18
C LEU A 138 11.16 5.99 -0.77
N ASN A 139 11.51 7.19 -0.32
CA ASN A 139 12.23 8.19 -1.10
C ASN A 139 13.75 7.95 -1.14
N GLN A 140 14.25 6.87 -0.55
CA GLN A 140 15.67 6.52 -0.67
C GLN A 140 16.03 6.13 -2.11
N PRO A 141 17.22 6.52 -2.61
CA PRO A 141 17.67 6.14 -3.95
C PRO A 141 17.60 4.64 -4.18
N GLY A 142 16.98 4.22 -5.30
CA GLY A 142 16.86 2.81 -5.69
C GLY A 142 15.70 2.05 -5.03
N CYS A 143 14.85 2.73 -4.24
CA CYS A 143 13.64 2.10 -3.71
C CYS A 143 12.61 1.82 -4.79
N TYR A 144 12.44 2.72 -5.74
CA TYR A 144 11.58 2.49 -6.90
C TYR A 144 12.38 1.86 -8.03
N ARG A 145 11.86 0.78 -8.59
CA ARG A 145 12.49 -0.01 -9.67
C ARG A 145 11.47 -0.35 -10.73
N ASP A 146 11.92 -0.40 -11.97
CA ASP A 146 11.11 -0.91 -13.06
C ASP A 146 10.95 -2.43 -12.92
N VAL A 147 9.69 -2.87 -12.83
CA VAL A 147 9.31 -4.27 -12.80
C VAL A 147 8.40 -4.58 -13.99
N LYS A 148 8.50 -5.81 -14.50
CA LYS A 148 7.65 -6.29 -15.59
C LYS A 148 6.61 -7.24 -15.05
N ASP A 149 5.44 -6.72 -14.75
CA ASP A 149 4.31 -7.49 -14.20
C ASP A 149 3.26 -7.85 -15.26
N THR A 150 2.42 -8.82 -14.96
CA THR A 150 1.21 -9.12 -15.73
C THR A 150 0.12 -8.15 -15.31
N THR A 151 -0.47 -7.45 -16.26
CA THR A 151 -1.55 -6.50 -16.05
C THR A 151 -2.83 -7.00 -16.70
N VAL A 152 -3.96 -6.59 -16.17
CA VAL A 152 -5.29 -6.99 -16.66
C VAL A 152 -6.18 -5.76 -16.81
N VAL A 153 -6.86 -5.68 -17.96
CA VAL A 153 -8.08 -4.89 -18.11
C VAL A 153 -9.24 -5.82 -17.79
N ALA A 154 -9.83 -5.64 -16.60
CA ALA A 154 -10.90 -6.48 -16.09
C ALA A 154 -12.28 -5.99 -16.55
N GLN A 155 -13.22 -6.93 -16.78
CA GLN A 155 -14.61 -6.70 -17.19
C GLN A 155 -15.54 -6.84 -15.98
N PHE A 156 -16.13 -5.73 -15.52
CA PHE A 156 -17.07 -5.68 -14.39
C PHE A 156 -18.50 -5.62 -14.94
N LYS A 157 -19.24 -6.73 -14.84
CA LYS A 157 -20.58 -6.87 -15.42
C LYS A 157 -21.56 -5.93 -14.73
N MET A 158 -22.25 -5.10 -15.50
CA MET A 158 -23.24 -4.16 -15.00
C MET A 158 -24.51 -4.87 -14.51
N LYS A 159 -25.07 -4.44 -13.37
CA LYS A 159 -26.37 -4.92 -12.89
C LYS A 159 -27.53 -4.16 -13.50
N ASN A 160 -27.41 -2.84 -13.56
CA ASN A 160 -28.46 -1.92 -14.01
C ASN A 160 -27.91 -1.06 -15.16
N PRO A 161 -27.61 -1.66 -16.33
CA PRO A 161 -27.11 -0.94 -17.49
C PRO A 161 -28.20 -0.01 -18.07
N LYS A 162 -27.76 1.03 -18.78
CA LYS A 162 -28.68 1.86 -19.55
C LYS A 162 -29.23 1.06 -20.74
N PRO A 163 -30.47 1.33 -21.21
CA PRO A 163 -31.13 0.55 -22.24
C PRO A 163 -30.28 0.32 -23.50
N GLU A 164 -29.65 1.38 -24.00
CA GLU A 164 -28.80 1.33 -25.20
C GLU A 164 -27.57 0.42 -25.04
N MET A 165 -27.11 0.17 -23.83
CA MET A 165 -25.98 -0.72 -23.55
C MET A 165 -26.36 -2.19 -23.63
N THR A 166 -27.64 -2.55 -23.62
CA THR A 166 -28.16 -3.90 -23.62
C THR A 166 -28.52 -4.44 -25.03
N GLU A 167 -28.45 -3.57 -26.04
CA GLU A 167 -28.80 -3.93 -27.41
C GLU A 167 -27.80 -4.90 -28.07
N TRP A 168 -26.57 -4.96 -27.49
CA TRP A 168 -25.50 -5.79 -28.05
C TRP A 168 -24.65 -6.42 -26.93
N GLY A 169 -24.80 -7.73 -26.75
CA GLY A 169 -23.98 -8.49 -25.81
C GLY A 169 -24.14 -8.05 -24.34
N THR A 170 -23.23 -8.52 -23.51
CA THR A 170 -23.22 -8.21 -22.07
C THR A 170 -22.54 -6.88 -21.80
N PRO A 171 -23.16 -5.96 -21.02
CA PRO A 171 -22.55 -4.67 -20.68
C PRO A 171 -21.58 -4.77 -19.51
N TYR A 172 -20.40 -4.15 -19.67
CA TYR A 172 -19.33 -4.11 -18.68
C TYR A 172 -18.73 -2.73 -18.50
N PHE A 173 -18.33 -2.39 -17.28
CA PHE A 173 -17.25 -1.44 -17.06
C PHE A 173 -15.93 -2.15 -17.25
N ILE A 174 -14.92 -1.50 -17.81
CA ILE A 174 -13.58 -2.04 -17.89
C ILE A 174 -12.60 -1.19 -17.10
N ALA A 175 -11.82 -1.82 -16.23
CA ALA A 175 -10.79 -1.15 -15.43
C ALA A 175 -9.46 -1.90 -15.51
N TRP A 176 -8.37 -1.13 -15.62
CA TRP A 176 -7.00 -1.66 -15.72
C TRP A 176 -6.33 -1.72 -14.36
N THR A 177 -5.53 -2.77 -14.14
CA THR A 177 -4.68 -2.89 -12.95
C THR A 177 -3.33 -3.52 -13.29
N THR A 178 -2.28 -3.03 -12.61
CA THR A 178 -0.93 -3.61 -12.62
C THR A 178 -0.76 -4.68 -11.52
N THR A 179 -1.75 -4.84 -10.65
CA THR A 179 -1.73 -5.75 -9.50
C THR A 179 -2.99 -6.60 -9.45
N PRO A 180 -3.17 -7.58 -10.35
CA PRO A 180 -4.36 -8.44 -10.41
C PRO A 180 -4.71 -9.11 -9.08
N TRP A 181 -3.73 -9.38 -8.22
CA TRP A 181 -3.94 -9.97 -6.91
C TRP A 181 -4.81 -9.11 -5.95
N THR A 182 -5.00 -7.81 -6.26
CA THR A 182 -5.90 -6.94 -5.48
C THR A 182 -7.37 -7.00 -5.92
N LEU A 183 -7.65 -7.52 -7.13
CA LEU A 183 -9.00 -7.61 -7.68
C LEU A 183 -10.01 -8.37 -6.81
N PRO A 184 -9.64 -9.45 -6.09
CA PRO A 184 -10.56 -10.09 -5.13
C PRO A 184 -11.04 -9.17 -4.01
N SER A 185 -10.29 -8.10 -3.71
CA SER A 185 -10.61 -7.09 -2.71
C SER A 185 -11.28 -5.83 -3.28
N ASN A 186 -11.69 -5.86 -4.56
CA ASN A 186 -12.44 -4.77 -5.18
C ASN A 186 -13.77 -4.56 -4.48
N THR A 187 -14.13 -3.29 -4.19
CA THR A 187 -15.43 -2.92 -3.62
C THR A 187 -16.11 -1.75 -4.34
N ALA A 188 -15.39 -1.04 -5.22
CA ALA A 188 -15.95 0.02 -6.05
C ALA A 188 -15.17 0.18 -7.37
N LEU A 189 -15.77 0.91 -8.30
CA LEU A 189 -15.10 1.49 -9.47
C LEU A 189 -15.15 3.01 -9.35
N CYS A 190 -14.07 3.69 -9.71
CA CYS A 190 -13.96 5.14 -9.60
C CYS A 190 -13.87 5.78 -10.98
N VAL A 191 -14.68 6.82 -11.22
CA VAL A 191 -14.70 7.61 -12.44
C VAL A 191 -14.39 9.07 -12.15
N GLY A 192 -13.76 9.75 -13.10
CA GLY A 192 -13.58 11.21 -13.03
C GLY A 192 -14.90 11.93 -13.41
N PRO A 193 -15.53 12.71 -12.53
CA PRO A 193 -16.84 13.35 -12.81
C PRO A 193 -16.86 14.20 -14.07
N LYS A 194 -15.71 14.80 -14.44
CA LYS A 194 -15.54 15.70 -15.59
C LYS A 194 -15.05 15.00 -16.85
N ILE A 195 -14.66 13.73 -16.76
CA ILE A 195 -14.14 12.96 -17.89
C ILE A 195 -15.30 12.52 -18.78
N ASP A 196 -15.06 12.51 -20.11
CA ASP A 196 -15.97 11.96 -21.11
C ASP A 196 -15.73 10.46 -21.26
N TYR A 197 -16.80 9.68 -21.21
CA TYR A 197 -16.80 8.23 -21.36
C TYR A 197 -17.63 7.84 -22.59
N VAL A 198 -17.33 6.69 -23.15
CA VAL A 198 -18.06 6.11 -24.29
C VAL A 198 -18.50 4.69 -23.98
N ALA A 199 -19.69 4.34 -24.46
CA ALA A 199 -20.12 2.96 -24.55
C ALA A 199 -19.79 2.41 -25.95
N VAL A 200 -19.13 1.27 -25.99
CA VAL A 200 -18.57 0.66 -27.21
C VAL A 200 -19.05 -0.78 -27.34
N GLN A 201 -19.79 -1.06 -28.40
CA GLN A 201 -20.13 -2.40 -28.82
C GLN A 201 -18.93 -3.06 -29.49
N SER A 202 -18.62 -4.29 -29.12
CA SER A 202 -17.50 -5.06 -29.68
C SER A 202 -17.60 -6.53 -29.28
N TYR A 203 -16.50 -7.25 -29.35
CA TYR A 203 -16.35 -8.63 -28.90
C TYR A 203 -15.18 -8.76 -27.93
N ASN A 204 -15.29 -9.68 -27.00
CA ASN A 204 -14.14 -10.12 -26.23
C ASN A 204 -13.21 -10.95 -27.13
N ALA A 205 -11.97 -10.50 -27.31
CA ALA A 205 -11.01 -11.15 -28.22
C ALA A 205 -10.61 -12.56 -27.78
N TYR A 206 -10.81 -12.93 -26.51
CA TYR A 206 -10.44 -14.25 -25.98
C TYR A 206 -11.57 -15.28 -26.15
N THR A 207 -12.81 -14.86 -25.96
CA THR A 207 -13.98 -15.77 -25.97
C THR A 207 -14.81 -15.65 -27.23
N GLY A 208 -14.68 -14.56 -27.99
CA GLY A 208 -15.51 -14.25 -29.14
C GLY A 208 -16.94 -13.81 -28.79
N GLU A 209 -17.25 -13.63 -27.51
CA GLU A 209 -18.58 -13.20 -27.07
C GLU A 209 -18.81 -11.71 -27.33
N PRO A 210 -20.04 -11.32 -27.73
CA PRO A 210 -20.39 -9.92 -27.91
C PRO A 210 -20.48 -9.22 -26.58
N ILE A 211 -19.90 -8.02 -26.49
CA ILE A 211 -19.83 -7.19 -25.30
C ILE A 211 -20.13 -5.73 -25.61
N THR A 212 -20.64 -5.02 -24.64
CA THR A 212 -20.66 -3.55 -24.63
C THR A 212 -19.81 -3.06 -23.47
N VAL A 213 -18.76 -2.28 -23.74
CA VAL A 213 -17.83 -1.83 -22.71
C VAL A 213 -17.85 -0.31 -22.55
N VAL A 214 -17.68 0.15 -21.32
CA VAL A 214 -17.56 1.59 -20.98
C VAL A 214 -16.13 1.89 -20.58
N LEU A 215 -15.55 2.96 -21.20
CA LEU A 215 -14.20 3.46 -20.95
C LEU A 215 -14.14 4.96 -21.25
N ALA A 216 -13.06 5.64 -20.82
CA ALA A 216 -12.84 7.04 -21.16
C ALA A 216 -12.67 7.22 -22.68
N LYS A 217 -13.34 8.20 -23.25
CA LYS A 217 -13.31 8.53 -24.69
C LYS A 217 -11.88 8.78 -25.19
N ALA A 218 -11.06 9.45 -24.42
CA ALA A 218 -9.67 9.74 -24.74
C ALA A 218 -8.79 8.48 -24.90
N LEU A 219 -9.17 7.36 -24.29
CA LEU A 219 -8.43 6.09 -24.31
C LEU A 219 -8.99 5.07 -25.32
N LEU A 220 -10.01 5.45 -26.10
CA LEU A 220 -10.64 4.56 -27.08
C LEU A 220 -9.60 3.93 -28.01
N ASN A 221 -8.73 4.73 -28.62
CA ASN A 221 -7.74 4.28 -29.60
C ASN A 221 -6.54 3.53 -28.97
N ALA A 222 -6.38 3.58 -27.65
CA ALA A 222 -5.37 2.77 -26.96
C ALA A 222 -5.85 1.34 -26.71
N LEU A 223 -7.17 1.14 -26.60
CA LEU A 223 -7.78 -0.17 -26.34
C LEU A 223 -8.37 -0.83 -27.58
N PHE A 224 -8.86 -0.04 -28.53
CA PHE A 224 -9.41 -0.50 -29.79
C PHE A 224 -8.52 -0.03 -30.95
N ASN A 225 -8.27 -0.96 -31.89
CA ASN A 225 -7.46 -0.64 -33.07
C ASN A 225 -8.27 0.26 -34.03
N PRO A 226 -7.83 1.50 -34.33
CA PRO A 226 -8.57 2.39 -35.24
C PRO A 226 -8.85 1.81 -36.63
N LYS A 227 -8.01 0.85 -37.09
CA LYS A 227 -8.23 0.16 -38.38
C LYS A 227 -9.46 -0.74 -38.38
N ALA A 228 -10.01 -1.05 -37.21
CA ALA A 228 -11.21 -1.86 -37.07
C ALA A 228 -12.48 -1.00 -36.96
N ALA A 229 -12.40 0.32 -36.98
CA ALA A 229 -13.54 1.21 -36.80
C ALA A 229 -14.59 1.10 -37.94
N ASP A 230 -14.13 0.81 -39.18
CA ASP A 230 -15.00 0.68 -40.33
C ASP A 230 -15.48 -0.74 -40.56
N LEU A 231 -15.06 -1.71 -39.74
CA LEU A 231 -15.49 -3.09 -39.83
C LEU A 231 -16.91 -3.27 -39.26
N LYS A 232 -17.73 -4.10 -39.89
CA LYS A 232 -19.05 -4.41 -39.37
C LYS A 232 -18.95 -5.44 -38.24
N LEU A 233 -19.75 -5.25 -37.20
CA LEU A 233 -19.80 -6.16 -36.06
C LEU A 233 -20.24 -7.57 -36.50
N GLU A 234 -21.19 -7.66 -37.44
CA GLU A 234 -21.79 -8.91 -37.91
C GLU A 234 -20.79 -9.79 -38.67
N ASP A 235 -19.73 -9.22 -39.25
CA ASP A 235 -18.74 -9.94 -40.05
C ASP A 235 -17.61 -10.57 -39.18
N TYR A 236 -17.57 -10.30 -37.88
CA TYR A 236 -16.53 -10.80 -36.98
C TYR A 236 -16.60 -12.29 -36.74
N LYS A 237 -15.46 -12.95 -36.80
CA LYS A 237 -15.30 -14.36 -36.44
C LYS A 237 -14.30 -14.48 -35.30
N ALA A 238 -14.63 -15.29 -34.29
CA ALA A 238 -13.74 -15.54 -33.16
C ALA A 238 -12.35 -16.00 -33.66
N GLY A 239 -11.30 -15.26 -33.22
CA GLY A 239 -9.92 -15.45 -33.64
C GLY A 239 -9.40 -14.47 -34.69
N ASP A 240 -10.27 -13.64 -35.27
CA ASP A 240 -9.83 -12.56 -36.15
C ASP A 240 -8.89 -11.58 -35.40
N LYS A 241 -7.82 -11.16 -36.10
CA LYS A 241 -6.81 -10.25 -35.54
C LYS A 241 -7.33 -8.86 -35.27
N LEU A 242 -8.30 -8.39 -36.02
CA LEU A 242 -8.94 -7.09 -35.86
C LEU A 242 -10.35 -7.31 -35.34
N VAL A 243 -10.60 -6.84 -34.14
CA VAL A 243 -11.92 -6.92 -33.51
C VAL A 243 -12.68 -5.63 -33.82
N PRO A 244 -13.83 -5.71 -34.51
CA PRO A 244 -14.62 -4.53 -34.86
C PRO A 244 -15.22 -3.89 -33.60
N PHE A 245 -15.46 -2.59 -33.69
CA PHE A 245 -16.08 -1.86 -32.59
C PHE A 245 -16.94 -0.70 -33.10
N LYS A 246 -17.93 -0.34 -32.30
CA LYS A 246 -18.84 0.79 -32.60
C LYS A 246 -19.14 1.57 -31.34
N VAL A 247 -18.86 2.87 -31.35
CA VAL A 247 -19.29 3.77 -30.28
C VAL A 247 -20.80 4.02 -30.44
N ILE A 248 -21.58 3.77 -29.38
CA ILE A 248 -23.06 3.86 -29.41
C ILE A 248 -23.59 5.01 -28.57
N ALA A 249 -22.85 5.43 -27.54
CA ALA A 249 -23.25 6.52 -26.67
C ALA A 249 -22.04 7.20 -26.00
N GLU A 250 -22.24 8.45 -25.59
CA GLU A 250 -21.28 9.23 -24.83
C GLU A 250 -21.89 9.65 -23.50
N TYR A 251 -21.09 9.66 -22.43
CA TYR A 251 -21.51 10.02 -21.08
C TYR A 251 -20.48 10.92 -20.41
N LYS A 252 -20.93 11.77 -19.50
CA LYS A 252 -20.04 12.35 -18.49
C LYS A 252 -19.84 11.35 -17.33
N GLY A 253 -18.71 11.44 -16.63
CA GLY A 253 -18.51 10.61 -15.45
C GLY A 253 -19.64 10.71 -14.44
N THR A 254 -20.26 11.89 -14.30
CA THR A 254 -21.44 12.11 -13.46
C THR A 254 -22.63 11.22 -13.82
N ASP A 255 -22.78 10.83 -15.08
CA ASP A 255 -23.90 10.01 -15.55
C ASP A 255 -23.71 8.51 -15.20
N LEU A 256 -22.52 8.13 -14.81
CA LEU A 256 -22.14 6.76 -14.45
C LEU A 256 -22.12 6.53 -12.93
N ILE A 257 -22.02 7.62 -12.12
CA ILE A 257 -21.97 7.53 -10.67
C ILE A 257 -23.25 6.89 -10.13
N GLY A 258 -23.08 5.92 -9.21
CA GLY A 258 -24.18 5.17 -8.61
C GLY A 258 -24.59 3.93 -9.39
N MET A 259 -24.13 3.72 -10.63
CA MET A 259 -24.39 2.48 -11.37
C MET A 259 -23.74 1.31 -10.63
N GLU A 260 -24.42 0.16 -10.64
CA GLU A 260 -24.00 -1.03 -9.92
C GLU A 260 -23.44 -2.10 -10.87
N TYR A 261 -22.54 -2.94 -10.35
CA TYR A 261 -21.97 -4.07 -11.08
C TYR A 261 -21.92 -5.32 -10.18
N GLU A 262 -21.78 -6.49 -10.80
CA GLU A 262 -21.58 -7.75 -10.08
C GLU A 262 -20.16 -7.84 -9.54
N GLN A 263 -19.99 -8.39 -8.34
CA GLN A 263 -18.66 -8.62 -7.78
C GLN A 263 -17.81 -9.45 -8.74
N LEU A 264 -16.64 -8.94 -9.13
CA LEU A 264 -15.80 -9.58 -10.16
C LEU A 264 -15.30 -10.96 -9.73
N ILE A 265 -14.76 -11.05 -8.53
CA ILE A 265 -14.24 -12.29 -7.93
C ILE A 265 -14.98 -12.52 -6.59
N PRO A 266 -16.13 -13.24 -6.61
CA PRO A 266 -17.01 -13.34 -5.46
C PRO A 266 -16.56 -14.43 -4.46
N TRP A 267 -15.31 -14.34 -3.99
CA TRP A 267 -14.77 -15.26 -2.99
C TRP A 267 -15.21 -14.91 -1.57
N VAL A 268 -15.27 -13.59 -1.27
CA VAL A 268 -15.59 -13.07 0.07
C VAL A 268 -16.55 -11.91 -0.08
N LYS A 269 -17.62 -11.89 0.70
CA LYS A 269 -18.56 -10.77 0.78
C LYS A 269 -17.97 -9.67 1.68
N PRO A 270 -18.07 -8.38 1.30
CA PRO A 270 -17.68 -7.29 2.18
C PRO A 270 -18.57 -7.23 3.42
N VAL A 271 -17.98 -6.82 4.55
CA VAL A 271 -18.68 -6.68 5.83
C VAL A 271 -18.56 -5.24 6.37
N GLU A 272 -19.56 -4.81 7.09
CA GLU A 272 -19.52 -3.63 7.95
C GLU A 272 -19.28 -4.08 9.38
N VAL A 273 -18.33 -3.43 10.06
CA VAL A 273 -17.96 -3.76 11.45
C VAL A 273 -18.31 -2.56 12.33
N SER A 274 -19.02 -2.79 13.42
CA SER A 274 -19.38 -1.79 14.42
C SER A 274 -18.18 -1.44 15.33
N GLU A 275 -18.31 -0.37 16.10
CA GLU A 275 -17.31 0.01 17.11
C GLU A 275 -17.12 -1.06 18.20
N ASP A 276 -18.17 -1.84 18.49
CA ASP A 276 -18.15 -2.94 19.46
C ASP A 276 -17.55 -4.24 18.89
N GLY A 277 -17.20 -4.25 17.60
CA GLY A 277 -16.60 -5.40 16.92
C GLY A 277 -17.58 -6.37 16.27
N ASP A 278 -18.89 -6.12 16.37
CA ASP A 278 -19.91 -6.90 15.67
C ASP A 278 -19.84 -6.62 14.17
N TRP A 279 -20.05 -7.65 13.35
CA TRP A 279 -19.99 -7.53 11.90
C TRP A 279 -21.27 -8.05 11.23
N LYS A 280 -21.56 -7.51 10.06
CA LYS A 280 -22.64 -7.97 9.18
C LYS A 280 -22.26 -7.82 7.72
N ALA A 281 -22.78 -8.68 6.85
CA ALA A 281 -22.59 -8.56 5.41
C ALA A 281 -23.15 -7.20 4.91
N SER A 282 -22.37 -6.53 4.05
CA SER A 282 -22.74 -5.22 3.48
C SER A 282 -23.24 -5.35 2.04
N ASN A 283 -24.25 -4.55 1.69
CA ASN A 283 -24.76 -4.39 0.34
C ASN A 283 -24.36 -3.05 -0.30
N LYS A 284 -23.47 -2.27 0.36
CA LYS A 284 -23.07 -0.93 -0.09
C LYS A 284 -21.93 -0.94 -1.11
N ALA A 285 -21.28 -2.09 -1.33
CA ALA A 285 -20.20 -2.24 -2.29
C ALA A 285 -20.69 -2.38 -3.74
N PHE A 286 -19.75 -2.48 -4.66
CA PHE A 286 -19.91 -2.80 -6.09
C PHE A 286 -20.73 -1.76 -6.87
N ARG A 287 -20.36 -0.50 -6.68
CA ARG A 287 -20.94 0.64 -7.42
C ARG A 287 -19.86 1.60 -7.90
N VAL A 288 -20.22 2.41 -8.88
CA VAL A 288 -19.37 3.47 -9.43
C VAL A 288 -19.42 4.69 -8.51
N ILE A 289 -18.24 5.21 -8.15
CA ILE A 289 -18.08 6.37 -7.27
C ILE A 289 -17.25 7.47 -7.95
N PRO A 290 -17.35 8.73 -7.55
CA PRO A 290 -16.53 9.81 -8.10
C PRO A 290 -15.14 9.86 -7.48
N GLY A 291 -14.13 10.29 -8.26
CA GLY A 291 -12.79 10.61 -7.77
C GLY A 291 -12.05 11.57 -8.69
N ASP A 292 -11.52 12.65 -8.11
CA ASP A 292 -10.83 13.69 -8.87
C ASP A 292 -9.41 13.29 -9.33
N TYR A 293 -8.87 12.18 -8.83
CA TYR A 293 -7.54 11.67 -9.19
C TYR A 293 -7.53 10.75 -10.41
N VAL A 294 -8.70 10.42 -10.96
CA VAL A 294 -8.79 9.62 -12.18
C VAL A 294 -8.22 10.38 -13.36
N THR A 295 -7.28 9.76 -14.09
CA THR A 295 -6.64 10.32 -15.28
C THR A 295 -7.03 9.59 -16.55
N THR A 296 -6.67 10.19 -17.70
CA THR A 296 -6.82 9.60 -19.03
C THR A 296 -5.46 9.45 -19.74
N GLU A 297 -4.39 9.36 -18.96
CA GLU A 297 -3.03 9.21 -19.49
C GLU A 297 -2.75 7.75 -19.87
N ASP A 298 -3.28 6.81 -19.07
CA ASP A 298 -3.15 5.37 -19.30
C ASP A 298 -4.40 4.62 -18.79
N GLY A 299 -4.41 3.28 -18.96
CA GLY A 299 -5.48 2.41 -18.50
C GLY A 299 -6.77 2.54 -19.30
N THR A 300 -7.90 2.73 -18.60
CA THR A 300 -9.25 2.80 -19.17
C THR A 300 -10.02 4.07 -18.79
N GLY A 301 -9.45 4.91 -17.90
CA GLY A 301 -10.15 6.04 -17.30
C GLY A 301 -11.18 5.64 -16.24
N ILE A 302 -11.24 4.37 -15.88
CA ILE A 302 -12.00 3.83 -14.74
C ILE A 302 -10.99 3.11 -13.84
N VAL A 303 -10.95 3.48 -12.57
CA VAL A 303 -10.03 2.90 -11.58
C VAL A 303 -10.76 1.88 -10.72
N HIS A 304 -10.19 0.68 -10.62
CA HIS A 304 -10.65 -0.31 -9.67
C HIS A 304 -10.23 0.08 -8.24
N ILE A 305 -11.13 -0.03 -7.28
CA ILE A 305 -10.93 0.40 -5.90
C ILE A 305 -10.84 -0.82 -4.98
N ALA A 306 -9.67 -0.98 -4.36
CA ALA A 306 -9.41 -1.98 -3.31
C ALA A 306 -8.93 -1.26 -2.03
N PRO A 307 -9.86 -0.79 -1.16
CA PRO A 307 -9.55 0.12 -0.05
C PRO A 307 -8.60 -0.46 1.01
N THR A 308 -8.39 -1.77 1.02
CA THR A 308 -7.45 -2.45 1.92
C THR A 308 -5.99 -2.39 1.43
N PHE A 309 -5.75 -2.02 0.15
CA PHE A 309 -4.42 -2.06 -0.48
C PHE A 309 -4.01 -0.77 -1.18
N GLY A 310 -4.87 0.26 -1.17
CA GLY A 310 -4.58 1.58 -1.72
C GLY A 310 -4.97 2.69 -0.74
N ALA A 311 -4.08 3.64 -0.50
CA ALA A 311 -4.36 4.77 0.41
C ALA A 311 -5.43 5.72 -0.20
N ASP A 312 -5.31 6.03 -1.48
CA ASP A 312 -6.28 6.84 -2.21
C ASP A 312 -7.61 6.09 -2.35
N ASP A 313 -7.57 4.77 -2.61
CA ASP A 313 -8.73 3.90 -2.64
C ASP A 313 -9.50 3.93 -1.31
N ALA A 314 -8.77 3.85 -0.18
CA ALA A 314 -9.38 3.90 1.15
C ALA A 314 -10.04 5.26 1.43
N ASN A 315 -9.44 6.36 0.96
CA ASN A 315 -9.98 7.71 1.15
C ASN A 315 -11.23 7.94 0.33
N VAL A 316 -11.22 7.59 -0.95
CA VAL A 316 -12.36 7.79 -1.86
C VAL A 316 -13.52 6.86 -1.51
N ALA A 317 -13.24 5.60 -1.14
CA ALA A 317 -14.25 4.66 -0.68
C ALA A 317 -14.92 5.13 0.60
N ARG A 318 -14.16 5.61 1.58
CA ARG A 318 -14.69 6.17 2.83
C ARG A 318 -15.57 7.39 2.57
N ALA A 319 -15.15 8.30 1.70
CA ALA A 319 -15.94 9.49 1.33
C ALA A 319 -17.28 9.11 0.66
N ALA A 320 -17.32 8.02 -0.09
CA ALA A 320 -18.52 7.50 -0.76
C ALA A 320 -19.32 6.50 0.09
N GLY A 321 -18.90 6.20 1.33
CA GLY A 321 -19.57 5.23 2.21
C GLY A 321 -19.46 3.78 1.74
N ILE A 322 -18.42 3.45 0.96
CA ILE A 322 -18.15 2.10 0.47
C ILE A 322 -17.32 1.34 1.52
N PRO A 323 -17.72 0.12 1.91
CA PRO A 323 -16.94 -0.69 2.84
C PRO A 323 -15.65 -1.21 2.19
N SER A 324 -14.60 -1.31 3.00
CA SER A 324 -13.42 -2.10 2.65
C SER A 324 -13.74 -3.59 2.72
N LEU A 325 -13.10 -4.42 1.90
CA LEU A 325 -13.26 -5.86 1.99
C LEU A 325 -12.29 -6.39 3.07
N PHE A 326 -12.83 -6.64 4.24
CA PHE A 326 -12.13 -7.27 5.36
C PHE A 326 -12.60 -8.71 5.59
N MET A 327 -11.70 -9.53 6.08
CA MET A 327 -11.97 -10.83 6.67
C MET A 327 -11.94 -10.74 8.19
N ILE A 328 -12.61 -11.65 8.88
CA ILE A 328 -12.60 -11.74 10.36
C ILE A 328 -11.75 -12.95 10.73
N ASN A 329 -10.70 -12.75 11.51
CA ASN A 329 -9.86 -13.84 11.99
C ASN A 329 -10.44 -14.49 13.25
N LYS A 330 -9.85 -15.60 13.72
CA LYS A 330 -10.31 -16.33 14.94
C LYS A 330 -10.29 -15.50 16.23
N ARG A 331 -9.65 -14.33 16.22
CA ARG A 331 -9.63 -13.40 17.37
C ARG A 331 -10.71 -12.31 17.26
N GLY A 332 -11.57 -12.39 16.24
CA GLY A 332 -12.57 -11.35 15.96
C GLY A 332 -11.99 -10.06 15.37
N GLU A 333 -10.72 -10.08 14.93
CA GLU A 333 -10.08 -8.91 14.37
C GLU A 333 -10.32 -8.82 12.87
N THR A 334 -10.56 -7.60 12.38
CA THR A 334 -10.63 -7.31 10.93
C THR A 334 -9.24 -7.36 10.31
N ARG A 335 -9.10 -8.07 9.20
CA ARG A 335 -7.86 -8.19 8.44
C ARG A 335 -8.15 -8.11 6.94
N PRO A 336 -7.24 -7.56 6.10
CA PRO A 336 -7.39 -7.69 4.65
C PRO A 336 -7.28 -9.16 4.25
N MET A 337 -7.57 -9.48 2.99
CA MET A 337 -7.46 -10.87 2.49
C MET A 337 -6.04 -11.44 2.54
N VAL A 338 -5.04 -10.57 2.57
CA VAL A 338 -3.62 -10.91 2.63
C VAL A 338 -3.12 -10.73 4.06
N ASP A 339 -2.35 -11.68 4.59
CA ASP A 339 -1.72 -11.59 5.90
C ASP A 339 -0.43 -10.74 5.87
N LEU A 340 0.17 -10.52 7.03
CA LEU A 340 1.41 -9.74 7.17
C LEU A 340 2.63 -10.38 6.50
N THR A 341 2.57 -11.66 6.14
CA THR A 341 3.64 -12.34 5.39
C THR A 341 3.52 -12.16 3.88
N GLY A 342 2.37 -11.70 3.39
CA GLY A 342 2.09 -11.47 1.99
C GLY A 342 1.42 -12.65 1.28
N LYS A 343 0.66 -13.47 2.00
CA LYS A 343 -0.15 -14.55 1.43
C LYS A 343 -1.63 -14.39 1.78
N PHE A 344 -2.52 -14.96 1.00
CA PHE A 344 -3.93 -15.04 1.34
C PHE A 344 -4.16 -15.90 2.60
N TYR A 345 -5.06 -15.46 3.48
CA TYR A 345 -5.41 -16.17 4.70
C TYR A 345 -5.86 -17.60 4.40
N LEU A 346 -5.47 -18.54 5.26
CA LEU A 346 -6.03 -19.89 5.25
C LEU A 346 -7.43 -19.86 5.87
N LEU A 347 -8.34 -20.71 5.36
CA LEU A 347 -9.70 -20.82 5.91
C LEU A 347 -9.72 -21.15 7.40
N ASN A 348 -8.77 -21.97 7.84
CA ASN A 348 -8.64 -22.36 9.25
C ASN A 348 -8.06 -21.25 10.17
N GLU A 349 -7.66 -20.10 9.64
CA GLU A 349 -7.21 -18.92 10.39
C GLU A 349 -8.36 -17.93 10.62
N LEU A 350 -9.50 -18.12 9.94
CA LEU A 350 -10.66 -17.24 9.97
C LEU A 350 -11.71 -17.70 11.01
N ASP A 351 -12.57 -16.77 11.41
CA ASP A 351 -13.75 -17.04 12.23
C ASP A 351 -14.74 -17.97 11.50
N GLU A 352 -15.25 -18.99 12.19
CA GLU A 352 -16.09 -20.02 11.59
C GLU A 352 -17.45 -19.47 11.09
N ASN A 353 -18.05 -18.52 11.82
CA ASN A 353 -19.32 -17.91 11.42
C ASN A 353 -19.09 -17.02 10.19
N PHE A 354 -18.00 -16.25 10.18
CA PHE A 354 -17.63 -15.44 9.04
C PHE A 354 -17.42 -16.32 7.79
N VAL A 355 -16.69 -17.41 7.90
CA VAL A 355 -16.48 -18.34 6.77
C VAL A 355 -17.81 -18.86 6.25
N LYS A 356 -18.71 -19.30 7.13
CA LYS A 356 -20.03 -19.84 6.77
C LYS A 356 -20.92 -18.82 6.06
N GLU A 357 -20.92 -17.56 6.48
CA GLU A 357 -21.84 -16.53 5.97
C GLU A 357 -21.29 -15.71 4.81
N CYS A 358 -19.97 -15.48 4.81
CA CYS A 358 -19.35 -14.51 3.92
C CYS A 358 -18.32 -15.08 2.94
N VAL A 359 -17.87 -16.33 3.09
CA VAL A 359 -16.84 -16.91 2.21
C VAL A 359 -17.45 -18.00 1.31
N ASP A 360 -17.23 -17.86 -0.01
CA ASP A 360 -17.47 -18.97 -0.95
C ASP A 360 -16.28 -19.94 -0.86
N VAL A 361 -16.41 -20.92 0.04
CA VAL A 361 -15.34 -21.88 0.37
C VAL A 361 -14.87 -22.64 -0.87
N GLU A 362 -15.79 -23.02 -1.76
CA GLU A 362 -15.44 -23.81 -2.96
C GLU A 362 -14.56 -23.03 -3.92
N LYS A 363 -14.80 -21.73 -4.06
CA LYS A 363 -13.97 -20.86 -4.92
C LYS A 363 -12.69 -20.40 -4.25
N TYR A 364 -12.74 -20.07 -2.94
CA TYR A 364 -11.59 -19.55 -2.23
C TYR A 364 -10.53 -20.59 -1.87
N LYS A 365 -10.92 -21.85 -1.64
CA LYS A 365 -10.02 -22.94 -1.20
C LYS A 365 -8.81 -23.17 -2.11
N GLU A 366 -8.95 -22.90 -3.41
CA GLU A 366 -7.86 -23.07 -4.38
C GLU A 366 -6.77 -22.00 -4.24
N TYR A 367 -7.12 -20.85 -3.66
CA TYR A 367 -6.25 -19.67 -3.56
C TYR A 367 -5.76 -19.38 -2.13
N GLN A 368 -6.35 -20.03 -1.12
CA GLN A 368 -5.91 -19.86 0.27
C GLN A 368 -4.41 -20.18 0.41
N GLY A 369 -3.67 -19.33 1.12
CA GLY A 369 -2.23 -19.50 1.31
C GLY A 369 -1.38 -19.14 0.09
N ALA A 370 -1.96 -18.69 -1.03
CA ALA A 370 -1.22 -18.21 -2.19
C ALA A 370 -0.48 -16.91 -1.87
N TRP A 371 0.79 -16.83 -2.28
CA TRP A 371 1.63 -15.65 -2.11
C TRP A 371 1.32 -14.60 -3.17
N VAL A 372 1.05 -13.36 -2.77
CA VAL A 372 0.71 -12.27 -3.71
C VAL A 372 1.89 -11.83 -4.56
N LYS A 373 3.11 -12.05 -4.09
CA LYS A 373 4.35 -11.90 -4.86
C LYS A 373 5.28 -13.08 -4.56
N ASN A 374 5.89 -13.67 -5.60
CA ASN A 374 6.88 -14.75 -5.44
C ASN A 374 8.06 -14.34 -4.53
N ALA A 375 8.35 -13.03 -4.48
CA ALA A 375 9.39 -12.47 -3.61
C ALA A 375 9.17 -12.73 -2.11
N TYR A 376 7.95 -13.02 -1.68
CA TYR A 376 7.62 -13.31 -0.27
C TYR A 376 7.62 -14.80 0.04
N ASN A 377 7.56 -15.66 -0.98
CA ASN A 377 7.43 -17.10 -0.82
C ASN A 377 8.77 -17.71 -0.36
N PRO A 378 8.81 -18.32 0.85
CA PRO A 378 10.03 -18.94 1.37
C PRO A 378 10.58 -20.10 0.53
N VAL A 379 9.80 -20.69 -0.38
CA VAL A 379 10.27 -21.75 -1.27
C VAL A 379 11.45 -21.31 -2.15
N PHE A 380 11.59 -20.01 -2.41
CA PHE A 380 12.70 -19.44 -3.16
C PHE A 380 13.89 -19.03 -2.29
N MET A 381 13.89 -19.37 -0.99
CA MET A 381 15.03 -19.21 -0.10
C MET A 381 15.87 -20.50 -0.09
N ILE A 382 17.01 -20.49 -0.76
CA ILE A 382 17.93 -21.65 -0.85
C ILE A 382 19.18 -21.31 -0.04
N ASP A 383 19.52 -22.11 0.96
CA ASP A 383 20.69 -21.91 1.84
C ASP A 383 20.77 -20.48 2.44
N GLY A 384 19.62 -19.92 2.82
CA GLY A 384 19.52 -18.57 3.39
C GLY A 384 19.69 -17.44 2.37
N LYS A 385 19.75 -17.75 1.07
CA LYS A 385 19.79 -16.77 -0.03
C LYS A 385 18.54 -16.87 -0.88
N TYR A 386 18.05 -15.70 -1.29
CA TYR A 386 16.91 -15.64 -2.19
C TYR A 386 17.32 -15.90 -3.64
N ASP A 387 16.68 -16.90 -4.26
CA ASP A 387 16.84 -17.18 -5.69
C ASP A 387 15.85 -16.35 -6.50
N GLU A 388 16.28 -15.14 -6.87
CA GLU A 388 15.49 -14.20 -7.66
C GLU A 388 15.14 -14.75 -9.06
N LYS A 389 16.07 -15.50 -9.68
CA LYS A 389 15.86 -16.07 -11.02
C LYS A 389 14.76 -17.13 -10.99
N ALA A 390 14.80 -18.03 -10.02
CA ALA A 390 13.75 -19.03 -9.84
C ALA A 390 12.40 -18.39 -9.55
N ALA A 391 12.36 -17.37 -8.68
CA ALA A 391 11.14 -16.64 -8.34
C ALA A 391 10.53 -15.88 -9.54
N GLN A 392 11.37 -15.29 -10.40
CA GLN A 392 10.92 -14.60 -11.62
C GLN A 392 10.46 -15.57 -12.71
N ALA A 393 11.05 -16.75 -12.79
CA ALA A 393 10.65 -17.79 -13.75
C ALA A 393 9.38 -18.55 -13.34
N ALA A 394 9.06 -18.57 -12.06
CA ALA A 394 7.86 -19.23 -11.54
C ALA A 394 6.59 -18.46 -11.87
N GLU A 395 5.49 -19.19 -12.07
CA GLU A 395 4.18 -18.60 -12.25
C GLU A 395 3.78 -17.75 -11.04
N SER A 396 3.39 -16.50 -11.26
CA SER A 396 2.93 -15.60 -10.21
C SER A 396 1.42 -15.69 -10.03
N LEU A 397 0.92 -15.32 -8.84
CA LEU A 397 -0.51 -15.23 -8.59
C LEU A 397 -1.22 -14.29 -9.58
N ASP A 398 -0.57 -13.21 -10.01
CA ASP A 398 -1.11 -12.30 -11.02
C ASP A 398 -1.38 -13.01 -12.36
N ILE A 399 -0.51 -13.95 -12.76
CA ILE A 399 -0.72 -14.78 -13.96
C ILE A 399 -1.89 -15.76 -13.75
N VAL A 400 -1.90 -16.45 -12.60
CA VAL A 400 -2.97 -17.40 -12.26
C VAL A 400 -4.34 -16.73 -12.30
N LEU A 401 -4.48 -15.57 -11.66
CA LEU A 401 -5.73 -14.80 -11.66
C LEU A 401 -6.10 -14.27 -13.05
N ALA A 402 -5.12 -13.77 -13.82
CA ALA A 402 -5.36 -13.33 -15.19
C ALA A 402 -5.89 -14.47 -16.09
N MET A 403 -5.36 -15.68 -15.95
CA MET A 403 -5.80 -16.85 -16.70
C MET A 403 -7.18 -17.34 -16.27
N MET A 404 -7.47 -17.34 -14.95
CA MET A 404 -8.81 -17.60 -14.41
C MET A 404 -9.84 -16.62 -15.00
N MET A 405 -9.53 -15.32 -14.97
CA MET A 405 -10.41 -14.27 -15.49
C MET A 405 -10.62 -14.41 -17.00
N LYS A 406 -9.58 -14.78 -17.75
CA LYS A 406 -9.68 -15.06 -19.17
C LYS A 406 -10.66 -16.21 -19.45
N ALA A 407 -10.55 -17.29 -18.68
CA ALA A 407 -11.44 -18.45 -18.82
C ALA A 407 -12.91 -18.13 -18.49
N ASN A 408 -13.13 -17.20 -17.56
CA ASN A 408 -14.46 -16.81 -17.08
C ASN A 408 -15.06 -15.59 -17.81
N ASN A 409 -14.50 -15.18 -18.97
CA ASN A 409 -14.91 -13.96 -19.69
C ASN A 409 -14.91 -12.69 -18.81
N GLN A 410 -13.93 -12.58 -17.90
CA GLN A 410 -13.76 -11.45 -16.98
C GLN A 410 -12.55 -10.58 -17.34
N ALA A 411 -11.74 -10.98 -18.31
CA ALA A 411 -10.61 -10.22 -18.81
C ALA A 411 -10.87 -9.69 -20.21
N PHE A 412 -10.77 -8.39 -20.42
CA PHE A 412 -10.81 -7.73 -21.72
C PHE A 412 -9.46 -7.80 -22.43
N LYS A 413 -8.37 -7.53 -21.67
CA LYS A 413 -6.99 -7.55 -22.18
C LYS A 413 -6.02 -7.98 -21.08
N ILE A 414 -5.05 -8.82 -21.44
CA ILE A 414 -3.95 -9.24 -20.56
C ILE A 414 -2.64 -8.95 -21.29
N GLU A 415 -1.73 -8.24 -20.63
CA GLU A 415 -0.42 -7.92 -21.21
C GLU A 415 0.67 -7.84 -20.16
N LYS A 416 1.93 -7.91 -20.58
CA LYS A 416 3.08 -7.60 -19.73
C LYS A 416 3.36 -6.10 -19.83
N HIS A 417 3.40 -5.45 -18.69
CA HIS A 417 3.68 -4.01 -18.59
C HIS A 417 4.87 -3.75 -17.67
N VAL A 418 5.72 -2.80 -18.08
CA VAL A 418 6.83 -2.34 -17.25
C VAL A 418 6.38 -1.10 -16.52
N HIS A 419 6.42 -1.15 -15.19
CA HIS A 419 6.04 -0.02 -14.35
C HIS A 419 6.97 0.10 -13.15
N ASN A 420 6.97 1.27 -12.54
CA ASN A 420 7.79 1.58 -11.38
C ASN A 420 7.13 1.02 -10.12
N TYR A 421 7.85 0.22 -9.32
CA TYR A 421 7.32 -0.44 -8.12
C TYR A 421 8.22 -0.23 -6.90
N PRO A 422 7.66 0.09 -5.71
CA PRO A 422 8.44 0.34 -4.52
C PRO A 422 9.02 -0.94 -3.90
N HIS A 423 10.29 -0.85 -3.49
CA HIS A 423 11.01 -1.90 -2.78
C HIS A 423 11.55 -1.38 -1.45
N CYS A 424 11.61 -2.25 -0.47
CA CYS A 424 12.20 -1.92 0.83
C CYS A 424 13.72 -1.76 0.68
N TRP A 425 14.25 -0.61 1.02
CA TRP A 425 15.66 -0.27 0.91
C TRP A 425 16.61 -1.16 1.74
N ARG A 426 16.07 -1.90 2.70
CA ARG A 426 16.85 -2.81 3.55
C ARG A 426 16.83 -4.27 3.10
N THR A 427 15.72 -4.72 2.54
CA THR A 427 15.52 -6.13 2.19
C THR A 427 15.54 -6.37 0.69
N ASP A 428 15.55 -5.30 -0.11
CA ASP A 428 15.43 -5.33 -1.58
C ASP A 428 14.18 -6.06 -2.10
N LYS A 429 13.17 -6.27 -1.22
CA LYS A 429 11.92 -6.93 -1.58
C LYS A 429 10.82 -5.92 -1.87
N PRO A 430 9.84 -6.27 -2.71
CA PRO A 430 8.67 -5.43 -2.97
C PRO A 430 7.95 -5.03 -1.68
N VAL A 431 7.25 -3.91 -1.72
CA VAL A 431 6.46 -3.37 -0.62
C VAL A 431 4.98 -3.61 -0.91
N LEU A 432 4.17 -3.88 0.10
CA LEU A 432 2.72 -3.85 0.02
C LEU A 432 2.20 -2.55 0.64
N TYR A 433 1.09 -2.02 0.13
CA TYR A 433 0.28 -1.07 0.89
C TYR A 433 -0.68 -1.89 1.75
N TYR A 434 -0.71 -1.61 3.07
CA TYR A 434 -1.37 -2.47 4.03
C TYR A 434 -2.00 -1.67 5.18
N PRO A 435 -3.20 -2.03 5.68
CA PRO A 435 -3.79 -1.40 6.85
C PRO A 435 -3.06 -1.86 8.12
N LEU A 436 -2.29 -0.97 8.71
CA LEU A 436 -1.59 -1.23 9.96
C LEU A 436 -2.22 -0.43 11.10
N ASP A 437 -2.59 -1.15 12.17
CA ASP A 437 -3.01 -0.54 13.42
C ASP A 437 -1.82 0.20 14.05
N SER A 438 -2.04 1.43 14.46
CA SER A 438 -1.01 2.29 15.02
C SER A 438 -1.59 3.31 15.99
N TRP A 439 -0.71 3.92 16.78
CA TRP A 439 -1.03 5.11 17.54
C TRP A 439 -0.71 6.35 16.70
N PHE A 440 -1.65 7.28 16.67
CA PHE A 440 -1.55 8.51 15.89
C PHE A 440 -1.57 9.74 16.80
N ILE A 441 -0.80 10.76 16.41
CA ILE A 441 -0.88 12.09 16.99
C ILE A 441 -1.60 13.00 15.99
N ARG A 442 -2.69 13.66 16.43
CA ARG A 442 -3.46 14.59 15.60
C ARG A 442 -2.71 15.92 15.40
N SER A 443 -1.56 15.83 14.73
CA SER A 443 -0.68 16.98 14.47
C SER A 443 -1.37 18.05 13.61
N THR A 444 -2.29 17.67 12.74
CA THR A 444 -3.11 18.59 11.91
C THR A 444 -3.93 19.58 12.74
N ALA A 445 -4.31 19.24 13.98
CA ALA A 445 -5.00 20.16 14.90
C ALA A 445 -4.12 21.36 15.33
N CYS A 446 -2.80 21.25 15.19
CA CYS A 446 -1.84 22.30 15.56
C CYS A 446 -1.12 22.88 14.34
N LYS A 447 -1.51 22.52 13.11
CA LYS A 447 -0.81 22.85 11.86
C LYS A 447 -0.54 24.35 11.72
N GLU A 448 -1.55 25.18 11.85
CA GLU A 448 -1.43 26.64 11.67
C GLU A 448 -0.42 27.24 12.66
N ARG A 449 -0.52 26.85 13.93
CA ARG A 449 0.41 27.31 14.96
C ARG A 449 1.84 26.82 14.73
N MET A 450 2.01 25.60 14.25
CA MET A 450 3.32 25.06 13.86
C MET A 450 3.91 25.86 12.69
N MET A 451 3.11 26.20 11.69
CA MET A 451 3.54 27.04 10.56
C MET A 451 3.96 28.45 10.99
N GLU A 452 3.21 29.09 11.90
CA GLU A 452 3.60 30.40 12.47
C GLU A 452 4.96 30.30 13.18
N LEU A 453 5.13 29.30 14.04
CA LEU A 453 6.38 29.11 14.79
C LEU A 453 7.55 28.78 13.87
N ASN A 454 7.33 28.02 12.81
CA ASN A 454 8.35 27.69 11.81
C ASN A 454 8.93 28.94 11.13
N LYS A 455 8.12 29.98 10.91
CA LYS A 455 8.56 31.27 10.35
C LYS A 455 9.52 32.03 11.27
N THR A 456 9.55 31.73 12.56
CA THR A 456 10.47 32.36 13.52
C THR A 456 11.86 31.72 13.51
N ILE A 457 12.04 30.58 12.83
CA ILE A 457 13.31 29.87 12.73
C ILE A 457 14.15 30.50 11.61
N ASN A 458 15.41 30.77 11.90
CA ASN A 458 16.35 31.28 10.91
C ASN A 458 16.96 30.11 10.11
N TRP A 459 16.20 29.61 9.13
CA TRP A 459 16.63 28.49 8.29
C TRP A 459 17.83 28.87 7.39
N LYS A 460 18.80 27.96 7.26
CA LYS A 460 19.98 28.12 6.40
C LYS A 460 20.30 26.81 5.67
N PRO A 461 20.07 26.72 4.36
CA PRO A 461 19.40 27.70 3.49
C PRO A 461 17.92 27.85 3.85
N GLU A 462 17.31 28.96 3.46
CA GLU A 462 15.90 29.26 3.74
C GLU A 462 14.94 28.17 3.22
N SER A 463 15.29 27.55 2.11
CA SER A 463 14.54 26.43 1.48
C SER A 463 14.34 25.24 2.41
N THR A 464 15.18 25.03 3.42
CA THR A 464 15.01 23.90 4.36
C THR A 464 13.81 24.08 5.30
N GLY A 465 13.27 25.30 5.42
CA GLY A 465 12.04 25.60 6.17
C GLY A 465 10.76 25.30 5.41
N CYS A 466 10.82 25.01 4.11
CA CYS A 466 9.64 24.86 3.27
C CYS A 466 8.85 23.56 3.51
N LEU A 467 9.46 22.52 4.04
CA LEU A 467 8.81 21.22 4.27
C LEU A 467 7.49 21.33 5.04
N LEU A 468 7.44 22.17 6.07
CA LEU A 468 6.23 22.39 6.86
C LEU A 468 5.11 23.10 6.09
N TYR A 469 5.45 23.86 5.02
CA TYR A 469 4.49 24.59 4.19
C TYR A 469 3.98 23.76 3.03
N THR A 470 4.83 22.90 2.49
CA THR A 470 4.56 22.12 1.26
C THR A 470 4.02 20.74 1.54
N SER A 471 4.24 20.21 2.74
CA SER A 471 3.68 18.91 3.13
C SER A 471 2.16 19.01 3.29
N PRO A 472 1.38 18.18 2.60
CA PRO A 472 -0.07 18.13 2.74
C PRO A 472 -0.51 17.66 4.14
N SER A 473 0.41 17.02 4.87
CA SER A 473 0.20 16.57 6.25
C SER A 473 1.49 16.71 7.06
N PRO A 474 1.44 17.14 8.33
CA PRO A 474 2.58 17.05 9.24
C PRO A 474 3.12 15.62 9.46
N ARG A 475 2.49 14.60 8.89
CA ARG A 475 2.98 13.21 8.91
C ARG A 475 4.17 12.99 7.99
N ASP A 476 4.33 13.86 7.00
CA ASP A 476 5.37 13.75 5.97
C ASP A 476 6.62 14.56 6.34
N CYS A 477 6.68 15.06 7.57
CA CYS A 477 7.81 15.78 8.14
C CYS A 477 8.62 14.92 9.11
#